data_0e7faeeb53041df3540c8f1c50ba932c
#
_entry.id   0e7faeeb53041df3540c8f1c50ba932c
#
_cell.length_a   1.000
_cell.length_b   1.000
_cell.length_c   1.000
_cell.angle_alpha   90.00
_cell.angle_beta   90.00
_cell.angle_gamma   90.00
#
_symmetry.space_group_name_H-M   'P 1'
#
loop_
_entity.id
_entity.type
_entity.pdbx_description
1 polymer ?
#
loop_
_entity_poly.entity_id
_entity_poly.type
_entity_poly.pdbx_seq_one_letter_code
_entity_poly.pdbx_strand_id
1 'polypeptide(L)'
;VGMPLMVEPLVMQDNAKAGGGYMVDGNITKILSLVRQAVELGADIIKADPCDEVTDYHQVIEIAQGIPVLVRGGGKVSDEEILTRTSVLMEQGAKGIVYGRNVIHHANPSGMTKALMAVVHDGLSGPNAFSLIS
;
A
#
# COMPACT_ATOMS: atom_id res chain seq x y z
N VAL A 1 -19.64 -20.14 4.04
CA VAL A 1 -18.87 -20.41 5.27
C VAL A 1 -18.47 -19.15 6.04
N GLY A 2 -18.84 -17.96 5.61
CA GLY A 2 -18.64 -16.71 6.35
C GLY A 2 -17.18 -16.26 6.54
N MET A 3 -16.24 -16.72 5.71
CA MET A 3 -14.87 -16.23 5.72
C MET A 3 -14.74 -15.03 4.79
N PRO A 4 -14.16 -13.90 5.26
CA PRO A 4 -13.89 -12.77 4.40
C PRO A 4 -12.83 -13.12 3.34
N LEU A 5 -13.03 -12.63 2.11
CA LEU A 5 -12.13 -12.79 0.98
C LEU A 5 -11.31 -11.53 0.78
N MET A 6 -9.99 -11.63 0.94
CA MET A 6 -9.07 -10.59 0.51
C MET A 6 -8.52 -10.93 -0.88
N VAL A 7 -8.72 -10.04 -1.84
CA VAL A 7 -8.14 -10.16 -3.19
C VAL A 7 -6.94 -9.24 -3.31
N GLU A 8 -5.81 -9.79 -3.77
CA GLU A 8 -4.56 -9.06 -4.02
C GLU A 8 -4.29 -8.99 -5.53
N PRO A 9 -4.83 -8.01 -6.25
CA PRO A 9 -4.51 -7.81 -7.65
C PRO A 9 -3.09 -7.22 -7.79
N LEU A 10 -2.23 -7.87 -8.57
CA LEU A 10 -0.84 -7.46 -8.77
C LEU A 10 -0.63 -6.94 -10.18
N VAL A 11 -0.15 -5.71 -10.31
CA VAL A 11 0.31 -5.16 -11.58
C VAL A 11 1.82 -5.34 -11.66
N MET A 12 2.26 -6.14 -12.62
CA MET A 12 3.67 -6.49 -12.79
C MET A 12 4.14 -6.12 -14.18
N GLN A 13 5.40 -5.70 -14.27
CA GLN A 13 6.09 -5.49 -15.54
C GLN A 13 7.39 -6.29 -15.60
N ASP A 14 7.86 -6.53 -16.81
CA ASP A 14 9.14 -7.22 -17.03
C ASP A 14 10.30 -6.39 -16.50
N ASN A 15 11.21 -7.03 -15.79
CA ASN A 15 12.41 -6.44 -15.22
C ASN A 15 13.67 -6.83 -16.03
N ALA A 16 13.58 -6.79 -17.35
CA ALA A 16 14.65 -7.18 -18.25
C ALA A 16 16.00 -6.44 -17.98
N LYS A 17 15.92 -5.18 -17.51
CA LYS A 17 17.10 -4.34 -17.20
C LYS A 17 17.88 -4.80 -15.96
N ALA A 18 17.26 -5.48 -15.03
CA ALA A 18 17.88 -5.95 -13.78
C ALA A 18 18.14 -7.46 -13.76
N GLY A 19 18.28 -8.07 -14.92
CA GLY A 19 18.64 -9.49 -15.04
C GLY A 19 17.44 -10.44 -15.13
N GLY A 20 16.26 -9.93 -15.41
CA GLY A 20 15.03 -10.70 -15.60
C GLY A 20 14.10 -10.73 -14.40
N GLY A 21 12.99 -11.48 -14.52
CA GLY A 21 11.93 -11.52 -13.54
C GLY A 21 10.91 -10.37 -13.70
N TYR A 22 10.14 -10.13 -12.66
CA TYR A 22 9.07 -9.12 -12.65
C TYR A 22 9.27 -8.10 -11.54
N MET A 23 8.86 -6.87 -11.79
CA MET A 23 8.76 -5.82 -10.80
C MET A 23 7.35 -5.23 -10.77
N VAL A 24 6.99 -4.60 -9.67
CA VAL A 24 5.71 -3.91 -9.54
C VAL A 24 5.64 -2.77 -10.55
N ASP A 25 4.49 -2.62 -11.18
CA ASP A 25 4.17 -1.52 -12.09
C ASP A 25 3.13 -0.62 -11.41
N GLY A 26 3.54 0.59 -11.08
CA GLY A 26 2.70 1.59 -10.41
C GLY A 26 1.73 2.32 -11.34
N ASN A 27 1.52 1.84 -12.57
CA ASN A 27 0.62 2.46 -13.53
C ASN A 27 -0.83 2.45 -13.03
N ILE A 28 -1.37 3.64 -12.75
CA ILE A 28 -2.70 3.82 -12.16
C ILE A 28 -3.80 3.16 -13.00
N THR A 29 -3.77 3.29 -14.32
CA THR A 29 -4.81 2.72 -15.20
C THR A 29 -4.89 1.20 -15.08
N LYS A 30 -3.74 0.54 -14.97
CA LYS A 30 -3.69 -0.92 -14.79
C LYS A 30 -4.17 -1.32 -13.40
N ILE A 31 -3.77 -0.55 -12.36
CA ILE A 31 -4.22 -0.78 -10.98
C ILE A 31 -5.75 -0.66 -10.91
N LEU A 32 -6.33 0.40 -11.47
CA LEU A 32 -7.78 0.61 -11.51
C LEU A 32 -8.52 -0.56 -12.16
N SER A 33 -8.01 -1.05 -13.29
CA SER A 33 -8.61 -2.18 -14.00
C SER A 33 -8.63 -3.45 -13.15
N LEU A 34 -7.56 -3.75 -12.43
CA LEU A 34 -7.48 -4.94 -11.58
C LEU A 34 -8.28 -4.78 -10.27
N VAL A 35 -8.31 -3.59 -9.69
CA VAL A 35 -9.16 -3.30 -8.52
C VAL A 35 -10.63 -3.46 -8.89
N ARG A 36 -11.05 -2.99 -10.06
CA ARG A 36 -12.41 -3.21 -10.57
C ARG A 36 -12.74 -4.70 -10.71
N GLN A 37 -11.82 -5.50 -11.22
CA GLN A 37 -12.02 -6.95 -11.30
C GLN A 37 -12.18 -7.57 -9.90
N ALA A 38 -11.39 -7.13 -8.90
CA ALA A 38 -11.53 -7.61 -7.54
C ALA A 38 -12.91 -7.31 -6.95
N VAL A 39 -13.45 -6.11 -7.22
CA VAL A 39 -14.83 -5.73 -6.84
C VAL A 39 -15.85 -6.70 -7.46
N GLU A 40 -15.75 -6.96 -8.76
CA GLU A 40 -16.68 -7.83 -9.49
C GLU A 40 -16.57 -9.30 -9.07
N LEU A 41 -15.41 -9.73 -8.57
CA LEU A 41 -15.22 -11.06 -7.99
C LEU A 41 -15.78 -11.20 -6.58
N GLY A 42 -16.29 -10.12 -5.98
CA GLY A 42 -16.89 -10.14 -4.64
C GLY A 42 -15.87 -10.11 -3.51
N ALA A 43 -14.77 -9.37 -3.69
CA ALA A 43 -13.83 -9.16 -2.60
C ALA A 43 -14.49 -8.45 -1.40
N ASP A 44 -14.19 -8.90 -0.19
CA ASP A 44 -14.55 -8.21 1.05
C ASP A 44 -13.47 -7.17 1.44
N ILE A 45 -12.23 -7.40 1.03
CA ILE A 45 -11.07 -6.53 1.23
C ILE A 45 -10.20 -6.58 -0.02
N ILE A 46 -9.64 -5.46 -0.43
CA ILE A 46 -8.70 -5.39 -1.55
C ILE A 46 -7.34 -4.99 -1.03
N LYS A 47 -6.30 -5.76 -1.34
CA LYS A 47 -4.90 -5.41 -1.08
C LYS A 47 -4.26 -4.96 -2.38
N ALA A 48 -4.18 -3.65 -2.60
CA ALA A 48 -3.74 -3.08 -3.86
C ALA A 48 -2.33 -2.49 -3.81
N ASP A 49 -1.67 -2.44 -4.97
CA ASP A 49 -0.38 -1.76 -5.11
C ASP A 49 -0.51 -0.24 -4.94
N PRO A 50 0.51 0.44 -4.40
CA PRO A 50 0.59 1.89 -4.52
C PRO A 50 0.82 2.27 -5.99
N CYS A 51 0.27 3.40 -6.42
CA CYS A 51 0.54 3.97 -7.74
C CYS A 51 1.79 4.86 -7.72
N ASP A 52 2.32 5.16 -8.92
CA ASP A 52 3.53 5.99 -9.07
C ASP A 52 3.30 7.41 -8.52
N GLU A 53 2.13 8.01 -8.80
CA GLU A 53 1.71 9.28 -8.23
C GLU A 53 0.73 9.04 -7.08
N VAL A 54 1.21 9.13 -5.84
CA VAL A 54 0.42 8.75 -4.65
C VAL A 54 -0.83 9.63 -4.43
N THR A 55 -0.83 10.86 -4.94
CA THR A 55 -1.99 11.76 -4.88
C THR A 55 -3.15 11.33 -5.77
N ASP A 56 -2.89 10.44 -6.73
CA ASP A 56 -3.93 9.84 -7.57
C ASP A 56 -4.63 8.63 -6.93
N TYR A 57 -4.18 8.20 -5.75
CA TYR A 57 -4.69 6.98 -5.13
C TYR A 57 -6.18 7.05 -4.75
N HIS A 58 -6.73 8.25 -4.62
CA HIS A 58 -8.18 8.44 -4.44
C HIS A 58 -9.01 7.75 -5.52
N GLN A 59 -8.49 7.65 -6.77
CA GLN A 59 -9.16 6.94 -7.86
C GLN A 59 -9.28 5.43 -7.58
N VAL A 60 -8.28 4.84 -6.91
CA VAL A 60 -8.33 3.44 -6.47
C VAL A 60 -9.43 3.23 -5.42
N ILE A 61 -9.56 4.19 -4.50
CA ILE A 61 -10.61 4.15 -3.47
C ILE A 61 -12.00 4.28 -4.09
N GLU A 62 -12.15 5.19 -5.05
CA GLU A 62 -13.43 5.39 -5.76
C GLU A 62 -13.87 4.12 -6.52
N ILE A 63 -12.96 3.50 -7.29
CA ILE A 63 -13.29 2.30 -8.08
C ILE A 63 -13.55 1.08 -7.21
N ALA A 64 -13.03 1.05 -5.98
CA ALA A 64 -13.29 -0.01 -5.01
C ALA A 64 -14.72 0.02 -4.44
N GLN A 65 -15.51 1.06 -4.71
CA GLN A 65 -16.94 1.16 -4.39
C GLN A 65 -17.30 0.86 -2.93
N GLY A 66 -16.49 1.36 -2.00
CA GLY A 66 -16.69 1.17 -0.55
C GLY A 66 -16.07 -0.09 0.03
N ILE A 67 -15.50 -0.97 -0.79
CA ILE A 67 -14.71 -2.09 -0.29
C ILE A 67 -13.41 -1.54 0.31
N PRO A 68 -13.02 -1.93 1.55
CA PRO A 68 -11.79 -1.47 2.17
C PRO A 68 -10.56 -1.80 1.33
N VAL A 69 -9.75 -0.79 1.04
CA VAL A 69 -8.47 -0.96 0.34
C VAL A 69 -7.33 -0.86 1.34
N LEU A 70 -6.51 -1.90 1.41
CA LEU A 70 -5.25 -1.95 2.14
C LEU A 70 -4.10 -1.82 1.16
N VAL A 71 -3.15 -0.93 1.45
CA VAL A 71 -2.04 -0.67 0.53
C VAL A 71 -0.92 -1.66 0.73
N ARG A 72 -0.41 -2.24 -0.35
CA ARG A 72 0.76 -3.10 -0.35
C ARG A 72 2.06 -2.29 -0.19
N GLY A 73 3.04 -2.81 0.53
CA GLY A 73 4.28 -2.10 0.85
C GLY A 73 5.26 -1.89 -0.31
N GLY A 74 5.13 -2.68 -1.38
CA GLY A 74 6.07 -2.63 -2.49
C GLY A 74 7.48 -3.06 -2.11
N GLY A 75 8.50 -2.46 -2.75
CA GLY A 75 9.92 -2.65 -2.44
C GLY A 75 10.33 -2.00 -1.11
N LYS A 76 11.55 -2.32 -0.65
CA LYS A 76 12.15 -1.62 0.49
C LYS A 76 12.59 -0.22 0.03
N VAL A 77 12.20 0.79 0.80
CA VAL A 77 12.57 2.20 0.60
C VAL A 77 13.10 2.78 1.93
N SER A 78 13.44 4.06 1.96
CA SER A 78 13.85 4.73 3.19
C SER A 78 12.67 4.86 4.18
N ASP A 79 12.99 5.01 5.46
CA ASP A 79 11.98 5.14 6.52
C ASP A 79 11.13 6.40 6.32
N GLU A 80 11.76 7.51 5.97
CA GLU A 80 11.08 8.77 5.69
C GLU A 80 10.13 8.63 4.49
N GLU A 81 10.59 7.97 3.43
CA GLU A 81 9.79 7.75 2.23
C GLU A 81 8.57 6.87 2.51
N ILE A 82 8.74 5.73 3.21
CA ILE A 82 7.61 4.84 3.48
C ILE A 82 6.58 5.49 4.40
N LEU A 83 7.00 6.25 5.41
CA LEU A 83 6.10 6.94 6.32
C LEU A 83 5.36 8.09 5.63
N THR A 84 6.07 8.91 4.84
CA THR A 84 5.46 10.01 4.08
C THR A 84 4.47 9.49 3.05
N ARG A 85 4.86 8.48 2.28
CA ARG A 85 3.97 7.82 1.32
C ARG A 85 2.73 7.24 2.01
N THR A 86 2.91 6.60 3.16
CA THR A 86 1.80 6.02 3.92
C THR A 86 0.82 7.09 4.38
N SER A 87 1.29 8.24 4.91
CA SER A 87 0.40 9.31 5.34
C SER A 87 -0.43 9.86 4.18
N VAL A 88 0.18 10.10 3.02
CA VAL A 88 -0.56 10.54 1.83
C VAL A 88 -1.61 9.51 1.38
N LEU A 89 -1.24 8.22 1.35
CA LEU A 89 -2.19 7.16 0.96
C LEU A 89 -3.38 7.05 1.92
N MET A 90 -3.15 7.25 3.24
CA MET A 90 -4.24 7.31 4.22
C MET A 90 -5.14 8.53 3.99
N GLU A 91 -4.57 9.70 3.69
CA GLU A 91 -5.31 10.92 3.33
C GLU A 91 -6.15 10.73 2.07
N GLN A 92 -5.66 9.95 1.09
CA GLN A 92 -6.40 9.59 -0.13
C GLN A 92 -7.55 8.60 0.13
N GLY A 93 -7.67 8.05 1.34
CA GLY A 93 -8.80 7.21 1.75
C GLY A 93 -8.51 5.73 1.91
N ALA A 94 -7.27 5.29 1.80
CA ALA A 94 -6.89 3.93 2.14
C ALA A 94 -7.31 3.59 3.58
N LYS A 95 -7.64 2.33 3.85
CA LYS A 95 -8.11 1.88 5.17
C LYS A 95 -7.04 1.22 6.01
N GLY A 96 -5.84 1.08 5.48
CA GLY A 96 -4.70 0.50 6.16
C GLY A 96 -3.60 0.08 5.20
N ILE A 97 -2.65 -0.66 5.74
CA ILE A 97 -1.46 -1.11 5.02
C ILE A 97 -1.19 -2.60 5.27
N VAL A 98 -0.54 -3.26 4.31
CA VAL A 98 -0.01 -4.61 4.47
C VAL A 98 1.45 -4.61 4.04
N TYR A 99 2.32 -4.23 4.96
CA TYR A 99 3.75 -4.09 4.73
C TYR A 99 4.53 -5.27 5.33
N GLY A 100 5.51 -5.76 4.59
CA GLY A 100 6.42 -6.83 5.05
C GLY A 100 7.85 -6.30 5.14
N ARG A 101 8.55 -6.22 4.01
CA ARG A 101 10.00 -5.95 3.93
C ARG A 101 10.45 -4.66 4.62
N ASN A 102 9.64 -3.60 4.57
CA ASN A 102 9.95 -2.33 5.23
C ASN A 102 9.92 -2.43 6.77
N VAL A 103 9.26 -3.44 7.32
CA VAL A 103 9.18 -3.69 8.77
C VAL A 103 10.15 -4.80 9.18
N ILE A 104 10.02 -6.00 8.58
CA ILE A 104 10.78 -7.18 9.02
C ILE A 104 12.29 -7.09 8.76
N HIS A 105 12.69 -6.29 7.75
CA HIS A 105 14.10 -6.05 7.43
C HIS A 105 14.60 -4.69 7.97
N HIS A 106 13.85 -4.08 8.89
CA HIS A 106 14.25 -2.84 9.53
C HIS A 106 15.20 -3.12 10.71
N ALA A 107 16.15 -2.21 10.97
CA ALA A 107 17.06 -2.33 12.11
C ALA A 107 16.33 -2.26 13.47
N ASN A 108 15.24 -1.50 13.53
CA ASN A 108 14.33 -1.41 14.68
C ASN A 108 12.88 -1.70 14.23
N PRO A 109 12.48 -2.97 14.06
CA PRO A 109 11.12 -3.31 13.59
C PRO A 109 10.01 -2.81 14.52
N SER A 110 10.27 -2.79 15.82
CA SER A 110 9.32 -2.29 16.81
C SER A 110 9.07 -0.79 16.67
N GLY A 111 10.13 0.01 16.49
CA GLY A 111 10.03 1.46 16.23
C GLY A 111 9.29 1.74 14.92
N MET A 112 9.66 1.05 13.84
CA MET A 112 8.98 1.20 12.55
C MET A 112 7.49 0.81 12.65
N THR A 113 7.14 -0.25 13.38
CA THR A 113 5.74 -0.63 13.59
C THR A 113 4.98 0.46 14.34
N LYS A 114 5.56 1.02 15.42
CA LYS A 114 4.94 2.12 16.17
C LYS A 114 4.71 3.34 15.29
N ALA A 115 5.70 3.72 14.47
CA ALA A 115 5.59 4.85 13.56
C ALA A 115 4.46 4.64 12.53
N LEU A 116 4.41 3.47 11.90
CA LEU A 116 3.35 3.12 10.95
C LEU A 116 1.96 3.08 11.61
N MET A 117 1.86 2.55 12.84
CA MET A 117 0.61 2.54 13.59
C MET A 117 0.12 3.97 13.87
N ALA A 118 1.04 4.89 14.24
CA ALA A 118 0.69 6.28 14.48
C ALA A 118 0.20 6.99 13.19
N VAL A 119 0.80 6.68 12.04
CA VAL A 119 0.31 7.19 10.74
C VAL A 119 -1.09 6.66 10.45
N VAL A 120 -1.29 5.34 10.56
CA VAL A 120 -2.53 4.68 10.14
C VAL A 120 -3.71 4.96 11.08
N HIS A 121 -3.48 4.97 12.39
CA HIS A 121 -4.57 5.05 13.39
C HIS A 121 -4.72 6.43 14.01
N ASP A 122 -3.61 7.17 14.18
CA ASP A 122 -3.61 8.47 14.85
C ASP A 122 -3.53 9.63 13.84
N GLY A 123 -3.36 9.35 12.53
CA GLY A 123 -3.28 10.36 11.48
C GLY A 123 -2.00 11.21 11.55
N LEU A 124 -0.91 10.68 12.13
CA LEU A 124 0.36 11.38 12.15
C LEU A 124 0.93 11.53 10.74
N SER A 125 1.49 12.72 10.46
CA SER A 125 2.24 12.90 9.22
C SER A 125 3.53 12.07 9.22
N GLY A 126 4.00 11.69 8.03
CA GLY A 126 5.23 10.90 7.87
C GLY A 126 6.42 11.46 8.63
N PRO A 127 6.77 12.78 8.50
CA PRO A 127 7.86 13.39 9.25
C PRO A 127 7.71 13.30 10.77
N ASN A 128 6.50 13.49 11.30
CA ASN A 128 6.25 13.38 12.73
C ASN A 128 6.36 11.93 13.22
N ALA A 129 5.88 10.97 12.45
CA ALA A 129 5.98 9.55 12.76
C ALA A 129 7.42 9.05 12.72
N PHE A 130 8.27 9.62 11.86
CA PHE A 130 9.69 9.26 11.76
C PHE A 130 10.43 9.40 13.10
N SER A 131 10.08 10.41 13.90
CA SER A 131 10.67 10.60 15.24
C SER A 131 10.38 9.46 16.23
N LEU A 132 9.42 8.58 15.93
CA LEU A 132 9.03 7.45 16.80
C LEU A 132 9.88 6.19 16.56
N ILE A 133 10.72 6.20 15.53
CA ILE A 133 11.56 5.02 15.20
C ILE A 133 12.76 4.89 16.15
N SER A 134 13.19 5.96 16.80
CA SER A 134 14.34 6.01 17.71
C SER A 134 14.25 5.07 18.90
#